data_0f7e72b0b4fe0b1d154658e2e46d21fa
#
_entry.id   0f7e72b0b4fe0b1d154658e2e46d21fa
#
_cell.length_a   1.000
_cell.length_b   1.000
_cell.length_c   1.000
_cell.angle_alpha   90.00
_cell.angle_beta   90.00
_cell.angle_gamma   90.00
#
_symmetry.space_group_name_H-M   'P 1'
#
loop_
_entity.id
_entity.type
_entity.pdbx_description
1 polymer ?
#
loop_
_entity_poly.entity_id
_entity_poly.type
_entity_poly.pdbx_seq_one_letter_code
_entity_poly.pdbx_strand_id
1 'polypeptide(L)'
;LNICAAVECIHSYSLIHDDLPCMDNDLMRRGKPSTHIKFGEASAVLAGSSLLTLAFEIIVDQKYLLNSKVKNEIIRSLAICSGHTGIAEGQELDLKFENKQKKINQIIDMQKKKTGKLFNFCLYAVGSVANRTEKEKKFLSNLGEDIGLLFQLADDFLDNKGSRKLLGKPVKKDNKKG
;
A
#
# COMPACT_ATOMS: atom_id res chain seq x y z
N LEU A 1 -12.87 -3.87 13.22
CA LEU A 1 -13.14 -2.62 12.52
C LEU A 1 -11.91 -1.68 12.52
N ASN A 2 -11.25 -1.48 13.65
CA ASN A 2 -10.13 -0.53 13.77
C ASN A 2 -8.89 -0.89 12.95
N ILE A 3 -8.54 -2.18 12.94
CA ILE A 3 -7.44 -2.64 12.08
C ILE A 3 -7.75 -2.34 10.62
N CYS A 4 -9.01 -2.50 10.20
CA CYS A 4 -9.43 -2.12 8.85
C CYS A 4 -9.30 -0.61 8.61
N ALA A 5 -9.66 0.22 9.60
CA ALA A 5 -9.47 1.67 9.52
C ALA A 5 -7.98 2.05 9.44
N ALA A 6 -7.13 1.39 10.21
CA ALA A 6 -5.68 1.59 10.12
C ALA A 6 -5.12 1.20 8.75
N VAL A 7 -5.58 0.09 8.16
CA VAL A 7 -5.21 -0.32 6.79
C VAL A 7 -5.60 0.76 5.78
N GLU A 8 -6.83 1.29 5.89
CA GLU A 8 -7.30 2.33 4.97
C GLU A 8 -6.53 3.66 5.14
N CYS A 9 -6.11 3.99 6.38
CA CYS A 9 -5.22 5.12 6.61
C CYS A 9 -3.86 4.92 5.91
N ILE A 10 -3.24 3.73 6.02
CA ILE A 10 -1.98 3.41 5.33
C ILE A 10 -2.18 3.45 3.81
N HIS A 11 -3.24 2.86 3.30
CA HIS A 11 -3.56 2.88 1.88
C HIS A 11 -3.76 4.31 1.37
N SER A 12 -4.53 5.12 2.10
CA SER A 12 -4.80 6.49 1.69
C SER A 12 -3.56 7.36 1.73
N TYR A 13 -2.70 7.23 2.77
CA TYR A 13 -1.44 7.97 2.80
C TYR A 13 -0.55 7.62 1.63
N SER A 14 -0.42 6.33 1.32
CA SER A 14 0.46 5.90 0.22
C SER A 14 0.00 6.46 -1.12
N LEU A 15 -1.30 6.46 -1.39
CA LEU A 15 -1.86 7.06 -2.61
C LEU A 15 -1.67 8.57 -2.68
N ILE A 16 -1.85 9.28 -1.56
CA ILE A 16 -1.65 10.75 -1.51
C ILE A 16 -0.20 11.11 -1.80
N HIS A 17 0.76 10.35 -1.25
CA HIS A 17 2.18 10.59 -1.49
C HIS A 17 2.61 10.14 -2.89
N ASP A 18 2.09 9.02 -3.38
CA ASP A 18 2.32 8.54 -4.75
C ASP A 18 1.95 9.60 -5.79
N ASP A 19 0.83 10.28 -5.59
CA ASP A 19 0.33 11.30 -6.53
C ASP A 19 1.18 12.59 -6.56
N LEU A 20 2.10 12.82 -5.60
CA LEU A 20 2.89 14.05 -5.52
C LEU A 20 3.77 14.27 -6.77
N PRO A 21 4.07 15.55 -7.13
CA PRO A 21 4.93 15.87 -8.27
C PRO A 21 6.33 15.24 -8.23
N CYS A 22 6.85 14.97 -7.04
CA CYS A 22 8.15 14.31 -6.85
C CYS A 22 8.08 12.77 -6.93
N MET A 23 6.89 12.21 -7.12
CA MET A 23 6.60 10.80 -7.28
C MET A 23 5.99 10.56 -8.67
N ASP A 24 4.76 10.05 -8.75
CA ASP A 24 4.08 9.74 -10.01
C ASP A 24 3.52 10.97 -10.75
N ASN A 25 3.41 12.12 -10.06
CA ASN A 25 2.81 13.37 -10.57
C ASN A 25 1.42 13.15 -11.17
N ASP A 26 0.57 12.42 -10.45
CA ASP A 26 -0.77 12.10 -10.91
C ASP A 26 -1.76 13.23 -10.62
N LEU A 27 -2.31 13.80 -11.69
CA LEU A 27 -3.26 14.93 -11.57
C LEU A 27 -4.66 14.49 -11.11
N MET A 28 -5.00 13.20 -11.31
CA MET A 28 -6.34 12.67 -11.05
C MET A 28 -6.26 11.32 -10.36
N ARG A 29 -7.10 11.11 -9.33
CA ARG A 29 -7.28 9.85 -8.61
C ARG A 29 -8.75 9.51 -8.50
N ARG A 30 -9.16 8.31 -8.98
CA ARG A 30 -10.56 7.85 -8.96
C ARG A 30 -11.56 8.86 -9.55
N GLY A 31 -11.19 9.51 -10.66
CA GLY A 31 -12.02 10.48 -11.37
C GLY A 31 -12.12 11.87 -10.71
N LYS A 32 -11.32 12.14 -9.66
CA LYS A 32 -11.26 13.44 -8.98
C LYS A 32 -9.83 13.97 -9.02
N PRO A 33 -9.62 15.31 -8.93
CA PRO A 33 -8.28 15.86 -8.75
C PRO A 33 -7.56 15.22 -7.56
N SER A 34 -6.29 14.88 -7.74
CA SER A 34 -5.44 14.39 -6.65
C SER A 34 -5.30 15.42 -5.53
N THR A 35 -4.86 14.97 -4.35
CA THR A 35 -4.85 15.81 -3.15
C THR A 35 -3.96 17.03 -3.32
N HIS A 36 -2.79 16.90 -3.93
CA HIS A 36 -1.87 18.02 -4.16
C HIS A 36 -2.41 19.03 -5.18
N ILE A 37 -3.18 18.60 -6.16
CA ILE A 37 -3.84 19.50 -7.13
C ILE A 37 -4.96 20.29 -6.45
N LYS A 38 -5.73 19.66 -5.58
CA LYS A 38 -6.89 20.29 -4.95
C LYS A 38 -6.54 21.18 -3.77
N PHE A 39 -5.54 20.80 -2.96
CA PHE A 39 -5.24 21.41 -1.67
C PHE A 39 -3.80 21.95 -1.55
N GLY A 40 -2.97 21.75 -2.58
CA GLY A 40 -1.55 22.09 -2.58
C GLY A 40 -0.66 20.98 -2.04
N GLU A 41 0.61 20.99 -2.46
CA GLU A 41 1.61 19.97 -2.14
C GLU A 41 1.87 19.84 -0.62
N ALA A 42 2.05 20.98 0.07
CA ALA A 42 2.29 20.99 1.51
C ALA A 42 1.15 20.29 2.28
N SER A 43 -0.12 20.60 1.91
CA SER A 43 -1.29 19.96 2.51
C SER A 43 -1.33 18.46 2.22
N ALA A 44 -0.95 18.04 1.01
CA ALA A 44 -0.90 16.62 0.65
C ALA A 44 0.17 15.86 1.45
N VAL A 45 1.38 16.42 1.59
CA VAL A 45 2.45 15.83 2.42
C VAL A 45 2.00 15.68 3.88
N LEU A 46 1.43 16.75 4.46
CA LEU A 46 0.97 16.73 5.85
C LEU A 46 -0.21 15.78 6.07
N ALA A 47 -1.13 15.71 5.12
CA ALA A 47 -2.26 14.78 5.18
C ALA A 47 -1.80 13.32 5.14
N GLY A 48 -0.88 12.95 4.24
CA GLY A 48 -0.31 11.62 4.19
C GLY A 48 0.44 11.26 5.47
N SER A 49 1.29 12.16 5.97
CA SER A 49 2.01 11.96 7.24
C SER A 49 1.06 11.79 8.44
N SER A 50 -0.03 12.56 8.47
CA SER A 50 -1.04 12.47 9.52
C SER A 50 -1.81 11.14 9.46
N LEU A 51 -2.18 10.67 8.27
CA LEU A 51 -2.83 9.38 8.09
C LEU A 51 -1.93 8.22 8.50
N LEU A 52 -0.63 8.29 8.15
CA LEU A 52 0.35 7.29 8.56
C LEU A 52 0.41 7.16 10.09
N THR A 53 0.50 8.28 10.81
CA THR A 53 0.55 8.26 12.28
C THR A 53 -0.79 7.87 12.90
N LEU A 54 -1.92 8.32 12.33
CA LEU A 54 -3.26 7.96 12.76
C LEU A 54 -3.51 6.45 12.70
N ALA A 55 -2.95 5.75 11.71
CA ALA A 55 -3.06 4.30 11.62
C ALA A 55 -2.55 3.59 12.88
N PHE A 56 -1.45 4.05 13.45
CA PHE A 56 -0.90 3.50 14.69
C PHE A 56 -1.72 3.91 15.91
N GLU A 57 -2.15 5.16 15.98
CA GLU A 57 -3.03 5.66 17.06
C GLU A 57 -4.31 4.83 17.17
N ILE A 58 -4.98 4.55 16.05
CA ILE A 58 -6.20 3.73 16.00
C ILE A 58 -5.96 2.33 16.58
N ILE A 59 -4.81 1.70 16.35
CA ILE A 59 -4.52 0.34 16.85
C ILE A 59 -4.27 0.35 18.36
N VAL A 60 -3.64 1.39 18.91
CA VAL A 60 -3.29 1.47 20.33
C VAL A 60 -4.43 1.97 21.20
N ASP A 61 -5.48 2.54 20.63
CA ASP A 61 -6.60 3.09 21.40
C ASP A 61 -7.15 2.04 22.39
N GLN A 62 -7.19 2.44 23.66
CA GLN A 62 -7.56 1.56 24.78
C GLN A 62 -9.04 1.12 24.78
N LYS A 63 -9.88 1.79 23.99
CA LYS A 63 -11.29 1.40 23.81
C LYS A 63 -11.46 0.03 23.16
N TYR A 64 -10.38 -0.55 22.65
CA TYR A 64 -10.41 -1.81 21.92
C TYR A 64 -9.79 -2.95 22.73
N LEU A 65 -10.58 -4.03 22.91
CA LEU A 65 -10.32 -5.17 23.79
C LEU A 65 -9.24 -6.15 23.27
N LEU A 66 -8.32 -5.72 22.41
CA LEU A 66 -7.16 -6.53 22.06
C LEU A 66 -6.16 -6.53 23.21
N ASN A 67 -5.64 -7.70 23.57
CA ASN A 67 -4.58 -7.76 24.56
C ASN A 67 -3.30 -7.07 24.06
N SER A 68 -2.46 -6.61 24.99
CA SER A 68 -1.24 -5.85 24.67
C SER A 68 -0.27 -6.60 23.77
N LYS A 69 -0.19 -7.93 23.89
CA LYS A 69 0.69 -8.75 23.03
C LYS A 69 0.23 -8.68 21.58
N VAL A 70 -1.06 -8.89 21.31
CA VAL A 70 -1.63 -8.82 19.96
C VAL A 70 -1.52 -7.41 19.40
N LYS A 71 -1.77 -6.36 20.20
CA LYS A 71 -1.57 -4.97 19.78
C LYS A 71 -0.12 -4.73 19.33
N ASN A 72 0.86 -5.15 20.12
CA ASN A 72 2.28 -4.99 19.80
C ASN A 72 2.69 -5.77 18.53
N GLU A 73 2.18 -6.98 18.34
CA GLU A 73 2.40 -7.76 17.12
C GLU A 73 1.87 -7.04 15.88
N ILE A 74 0.64 -6.51 15.95
CA ILE A 74 -0.01 -5.79 14.86
C ILE A 74 0.72 -4.49 14.55
N ILE A 75 1.07 -3.69 15.57
CA ILE A 75 1.83 -2.43 15.41
C ILE A 75 3.17 -2.70 14.74
N ARG A 76 3.92 -3.70 15.23
CA ARG A 76 5.21 -4.07 14.63
C ARG A 76 5.05 -4.50 13.18
N SER A 77 4.05 -5.33 12.89
CA SER A 77 3.78 -5.80 11.52
C SER A 77 3.40 -4.64 10.60
N LEU A 78 2.56 -3.70 11.07
CA LEU A 78 2.18 -2.52 10.29
C LEU A 78 3.37 -1.61 10.01
N ALA A 79 4.25 -1.40 11.01
CA ALA A 79 5.46 -0.60 10.84
C ALA A 79 6.43 -1.20 9.81
N ILE A 80 6.60 -2.52 9.82
CA ILE A 80 7.40 -3.23 8.80
C ILE A 80 6.76 -3.10 7.42
N CYS A 81 5.45 -3.28 7.34
CA CYS A 81 4.69 -3.21 6.10
C CYS A 81 4.76 -1.82 5.45
N SER A 82 4.55 -0.75 6.22
CA SER A 82 4.52 0.62 5.70
C SER A 82 5.90 1.28 5.58
N GLY A 83 6.91 0.74 6.26
CA GLY A 83 8.23 1.32 6.41
C GLY A 83 9.25 0.96 5.33
N HIS A 84 10.52 1.11 5.72
CA HIS A 84 11.70 1.01 4.86
C HIS A 84 11.97 -0.39 4.27
N THR A 85 11.31 -1.43 4.74
CA THR A 85 11.37 -2.80 4.17
C THR A 85 10.04 -3.24 3.55
N GLY A 86 9.13 -2.31 3.37
CA GLY A 86 7.79 -2.52 2.85
C GLY A 86 7.41 -1.51 1.76
N ILE A 87 6.28 -0.85 1.94
CA ILE A 87 5.70 0.06 0.94
C ILE A 87 6.68 1.17 0.53
N ALA A 88 7.39 1.78 1.49
CA ALA A 88 8.33 2.86 1.19
C ALA A 88 9.50 2.38 0.31
N GLU A 89 10.08 1.20 0.59
CA GLU A 89 11.10 0.60 -0.28
C GLU A 89 10.54 0.22 -1.64
N GLY A 90 9.32 -0.33 -1.67
CA GLY A 90 8.64 -0.67 -2.92
C GLY A 90 8.47 0.54 -3.82
N GLN A 91 8.05 1.68 -3.26
CA GLN A 91 7.92 2.94 -3.99
C GLN A 91 9.28 3.49 -4.47
N GLU A 92 10.31 3.42 -3.64
CA GLU A 92 11.66 3.81 -4.05
C GLU A 92 12.19 2.96 -5.22
N LEU A 93 11.94 1.65 -5.18
CA LEU A 93 12.34 0.74 -6.25
C LEU A 93 11.57 1.04 -7.55
N ASP A 94 10.27 1.32 -7.45
CA ASP A 94 9.43 1.68 -8.59
C ASP A 94 9.98 2.91 -9.31
N LEU A 95 10.23 4.00 -8.59
CA LEU A 95 10.85 5.22 -9.13
C LEU A 95 12.24 4.96 -9.72
N LYS A 96 13.06 4.13 -9.08
CA LYS A 96 14.39 3.76 -9.60
C LYS A 96 14.34 2.91 -10.88
N PHE A 97 13.24 2.21 -11.09
CA PHE A 97 13.05 1.31 -12.23
C PHE A 97 12.47 2.01 -13.45
N GLU A 98 11.88 3.18 -13.30
CA GLU A 98 11.36 3.97 -14.41
C GLU A 98 12.39 4.11 -15.54
N ASN A 99 11.93 3.86 -16.78
CA ASN A 99 12.75 3.93 -18.00
C ASN A 99 13.99 3.00 -18.01
N LYS A 100 13.98 1.92 -17.22
CA LYS A 100 15.07 0.96 -17.15
C LYS A 100 14.57 -0.46 -17.31
N GLN A 101 15.19 -1.20 -18.22
CA GLN A 101 14.92 -2.65 -18.31
C GLN A 101 15.39 -3.35 -17.04
N LYS A 102 14.50 -4.14 -16.44
CA LYS A 102 14.73 -4.91 -15.21
C LYS A 102 14.42 -6.38 -15.42
N LYS A 103 15.12 -7.23 -14.65
CA LYS A 103 14.80 -8.66 -14.62
C LYS A 103 13.45 -8.85 -13.96
N ILE A 104 12.69 -9.83 -14.44
CA ILE A 104 11.34 -10.13 -13.90
C ILE A 104 11.33 -10.31 -12.37
N ASN A 105 12.35 -10.94 -11.79
CA ASN A 105 12.43 -11.13 -10.35
C ASN A 105 12.57 -9.81 -9.58
N GLN A 106 13.18 -8.78 -10.16
CA GLN A 106 13.30 -7.45 -9.54
C GLN A 106 11.95 -6.73 -9.56
N ILE A 107 11.20 -6.88 -10.65
CA ILE A 107 9.84 -6.32 -10.78
C ILE A 107 8.91 -7.00 -9.76
N ILE A 108 8.96 -8.33 -9.66
CA ILE A 108 8.16 -9.08 -8.69
C ILE A 108 8.50 -8.67 -7.25
N ASP A 109 9.78 -8.50 -6.90
CA ASP A 109 10.21 -8.04 -5.58
C ASP A 109 9.67 -6.63 -5.27
N MET A 110 9.80 -5.71 -6.20
CA MET A 110 9.26 -4.36 -6.09
C MET A 110 7.73 -4.36 -5.88
N GLN A 111 6.98 -5.11 -6.70
CA GLN A 111 5.52 -5.21 -6.58
C GLN A 111 5.08 -5.86 -5.27
N LYS A 112 5.80 -6.89 -4.79
CA LYS A 112 5.55 -7.48 -3.47
C LYS A 112 5.74 -6.47 -2.35
N LYS A 113 6.74 -5.59 -2.44
CA LYS A 113 6.98 -4.53 -1.46
C LYS A 113 5.95 -3.41 -1.58
N LYS A 114 5.76 -2.83 -2.76
CA LYS A 114 4.86 -1.69 -2.99
C LYS A 114 3.40 -2.04 -2.68
N THR A 115 2.93 -3.20 -3.12
CA THR A 115 1.52 -3.61 -3.02
C THR A 115 1.33 -4.80 -2.09
N GLY A 116 2.14 -5.86 -2.23
CA GLY A 116 1.99 -7.12 -1.50
C GLY A 116 2.07 -6.97 0.02
N LYS A 117 2.89 -6.06 0.54
CA LYS A 117 3.07 -5.86 1.99
C LYS A 117 1.79 -5.43 2.72
N LEU A 118 0.92 -4.64 2.10
CA LEU A 118 -0.35 -4.27 2.73
C LEU A 118 -1.31 -5.47 2.82
N PHE A 119 -1.38 -6.29 1.78
CA PHE A 119 -2.15 -7.54 1.81
C PHE A 119 -1.57 -8.56 2.81
N ASN A 120 -0.24 -8.66 2.88
CA ASN A 120 0.47 -9.46 3.89
C ASN A 120 0.03 -9.04 5.30
N PHE A 121 0.07 -7.75 5.61
CA PHE A 121 -0.37 -7.22 6.89
C PHE A 121 -1.83 -7.55 7.19
N CYS A 122 -2.73 -7.41 6.23
CA CYS A 122 -4.15 -7.69 6.43
C CYS A 122 -4.39 -9.13 6.91
N LEU A 123 -3.77 -10.10 6.24
CA LEU A 123 -3.95 -11.51 6.58
C LEU A 123 -3.18 -11.89 7.86
N TYR A 124 -1.99 -11.32 8.09
CA TYR A 124 -1.26 -11.49 9.35
C TYR A 124 -2.06 -10.98 10.54
N ALA A 125 -2.66 -9.80 10.42
CA ALA A 125 -3.47 -9.19 11.47
C ALA A 125 -4.71 -10.06 11.82
N VAL A 126 -5.37 -10.63 10.82
CA VAL A 126 -6.48 -11.59 11.04
C VAL A 126 -5.99 -12.80 11.83
N GLY A 127 -4.85 -13.38 11.45
CA GLY A 127 -4.25 -14.50 12.19
C GLY A 127 -3.89 -14.15 13.63
N SER A 128 -3.37 -12.93 13.87
CA SER A 128 -3.01 -12.45 15.21
C SER A 128 -4.25 -12.24 16.09
N VAL A 129 -5.29 -11.60 15.57
CA VAL A 129 -6.57 -11.39 16.30
C VAL A 129 -7.26 -12.71 16.59
N ALA A 130 -7.22 -13.66 15.66
CA ALA A 130 -7.78 -15.00 15.82
C ALA A 130 -6.89 -15.92 16.68
N ASN A 131 -5.81 -15.39 17.27
CA ASN A 131 -4.87 -16.12 18.12
C ASN A 131 -4.32 -17.42 17.46
N ARG A 132 -4.00 -17.33 16.17
CA ARG A 132 -3.45 -18.45 15.41
C ARG A 132 -1.99 -18.69 15.76
N THR A 133 -1.52 -19.91 15.51
CA THR A 133 -0.10 -20.29 15.67
C THR A 133 0.81 -19.47 14.76
N GLU A 134 2.08 -19.33 15.12
CA GLU A 134 3.06 -18.61 14.28
C GLU A 134 3.20 -19.23 12.88
N LYS A 135 3.03 -20.54 12.75
CA LYS A 135 3.02 -21.24 11.45
C LYS A 135 1.83 -20.79 10.58
N GLU A 136 0.64 -20.70 11.17
CA GLU A 136 -0.57 -20.25 10.48
C GLU A 136 -0.48 -18.76 10.13
N LYS A 137 -0.01 -17.91 11.05
CA LYS A 137 0.21 -16.47 10.78
C LYS A 137 1.18 -16.27 9.62
N LYS A 138 2.29 -17.04 9.59
CA LYS A 138 3.26 -16.99 8.48
C LYS A 138 2.65 -17.45 7.17
N PHE A 139 1.85 -18.51 7.18
CA PHE A 139 1.12 -18.96 5.99
C PHE A 139 0.16 -17.88 5.47
N LEU A 140 -0.64 -17.29 6.35
CA LEU A 140 -1.55 -16.19 6.00
C LEU A 140 -0.80 -14.97 5.45
N SER A 141 0.31 -14.62 6.06
CA SER A 141 1.19 -13.53 5.62
C SER A 141 1.70 -13.74 4.19
N ASN A 142 2.21 -14.94 3.88
CA ASN A 142 2.68 -15.28 2.54
C ASN A 142 1.53 -15.28 1.51
N LEU A 143 0.39 -15.84 1.88
CA LEU A 143 -0.82 -15.81 1.05
C LEU A 143 -1.24 -14.37 0.72
N GLY A 144 -1.13 -13.46 1.70
CA GLY A 144 -1.37 -12.04 1.48
C GLY A 144 -0.43 -11.44 0.43
N GLU A 145 0.87 -11.73 0.50
CA GLU A 145 1.81 -11.25 -0.53
C GLU A 145 1.47 -11.77 -1.94
N ASP A 146 1.10 -13.04 -2.05
CA ASP A 146 0.73 -13.63 -3.33
C ASP A 146 -0.58 -13.03 -3.89
N ILE A 147 -1.57 -12.76 -3.03
CA ILE A 147 -2.81 -12.05 -3.41
C ILE A 147 -2.47 -10.62 -3.88
N GLY A 148 -1.59 -9.91 -3.16
CA GLY A 148 -1.18 -8.57 -3.55
C GLY A 148 -0.42 -8.54 -4.88
N LEU A 149 0.42 -9.53 -5.16
CA LEU A 149 1.09 -9.68 -6.45
C LEU A 149 0.06 -9.96 -7.56
N LEU A 150 -0.89 -10.87 -7.32
CA LEU A 150 -1.96 -11.16 -8.28
C LEU A 150 -2.81 -9.91 -8.57
N PHE A 151 -3.12 -9.13 -7.53
CA PHE A 151 -3.84 -7.86 -7.68
C PHE A 151 -3.10 -6.90 -8.61
N GLN A 152 -1.78 -6.75 -8.42
CA GLN A 152 -0.97 -5.88 -9.26
C GLN A 152 -0.91 -6.37 -10.71
N LEU A 153 -0.70 -7.67 -10.93
CA LEU A 153 -0.72 -8.26 -12.27
C LEU A 153 -2.06 -8.04 -12.99
N ALA A 154 -3.16 -8.11 -12.25
CA ALA A 154 -4.48 -7.82 -12.79
C ALA A 154 -4.65 -6.34 -13.15
N ASP A 155 -4.14 -5.42 -12.31
CA ASP A 155 -4.18 -3.97 -12.58
C ASP A 155 -3.34 -3.62 -13.82
N ASP A 156 -2.12 -4.13 -13.94
CA ASP A 156 -1.24 -3.96 -15.09
C ASP A 156 -1.88 -4.49 -16.39
N PHE A 157 -2.53 -5.66 -16.30
CA PHE A 157 -3.25 -6.24 -17.43
C PHE A 157 -4.43 -5.35 -17.87
N LEU A 158 -5.18 -4.83 -16.90
CA LEU A 158 -6.31 -3.94 -17.15
C LEU A 158 -5.83 -2.58 -17.69
N ASP A 159 -4.71 -2.06 -17.21
CA ASP A 159 -4.13 -0.82 -17.75
C ASP A 159 -3.73 -0.97 -19.22
N ASN A 160 -3.16 -2.12 -19.60
CA ASN A 160 -2.77 -2.40 -20.97
C ASN A 160 -3.96 -2.64 -21.92
N LYS A 161 -5.01 -3.34 -21.47
CA LYS A 161 -6.16 -3.75 -22.30
C LYS A 161 -7.44 -2.96 -22.03
N GLY A 162 -7.49 -2.22 -20.93
CA GLY A 162 -8.66 -1.47 -20.51
C GLY A 162 -8.93 -0.24 -21.38
N SER A 163 -10.16 0.24 -21.37
CA SER A 163 -10.51 1.53 -21.93
C SER A 163 -10.61 2.59 -20.83
N ARG A 164 -10.20 3.82 -21.13
CA ARG A 164 -10.30 4.98 -20.22
C ARG A 164 -11.70 5.13 -19.60
N LYS A 165 -12.75 4.72 -20.34
CA LYS A 165 -14.15 4.82 -19.93
C LYS A 165 -14.52 3.79 -18.84
N LEU A 166 -13.86 2.63 -18.82
CA LEU A 166 -14.11 1.55 -17.84
C LEU A 166 -13.30 1.75 -16.56
N LEU A 167 -12.08 2.27 -16.66
CA LEU A 167 -11.12 2.32 -15.55
C LEU A 167 -11.11 3.66 -14.78
N GLY A 168 -11.73 4.71 -15.35
CA GLY A 168 -11.79 6.04 -14.71
C GLY A 168 -10.42 6.73 -14.53
N LYS A 169 -9.34 6.15 -15.08
CA LYS A 169 -7.96 6.68 -15.07
C LYS A 169 -7.38 6.67 -16.50
N PRO A 170 -6.33 7.47 -16.79
CA PRO A 170 -5.60 7.36 -18.05
C PRO A 170 -5.03 5.94 -18.20
N VAL A 171 -5.22 5.32 -19.37
CA VAL A 171 -4.66 4.00 -19.71
C VAL A 171 -3.31 4.12 -20.40
N LYS A 172 -2.53 3.04 -20.42
CA LYS A 172 -1.18 2.94 -21.02
C LYS A 172 -0.15 3.85 -20.37
N LYS A 173 -0.27 4.10 -19.06
CA LYS A 173 0.71 4.85 -18.29
C LYS A 173 2.03 4.09 -18.20
N ASP A 174 1.94 2.79 -17.92
CA ASP A 174 3.09 1.90 -17.77
C ASP A 174 3.88 1.79 -19.07
N ASN A 175 3.20 1.77 -20.23
CA ASN A 175 3.88 1.79 -21.54
C ASN A 175 4.64 3.10 -21.85
N LYS A 176 4.41 4.19 -21.09
CA LYS A 176 5.16 5.45 -21.25
C LYS A 176 6.32 5.57 -20.27
N LYS A 177 6.32 4.76 -19.21
CA LYS A 177 7.36 4.75 -18.17
C LYS A 177 8.41 3.64 -18.37
N GLY A 178 8.22 2.74 -19.35
CA GLY A 178 9.16 1.67 -19.75
C GLY A 178 8.77 0.29 -19.24
#